data_30d6e66204437ddd974060f716ab3fc5
#
_entry.id   30d6e66204437ddd974060f716ab3fc5
#
_cell.length_a   1.000
_cell.length_b   1.000
_cell.length_c   1.000
_cell.angle_alpha   90.00
_cell.angle_beta   90.00
_cell.angle_gamma   90.00
#
_symmetry.space_group_name_H-M   'P 1'
#
loop_
_entity.id
_entity.type
_entity.pdbx_description
1 polymer ?
#
loop_
_entity_poly.entity_id
_entity_poly.type
_entity_poly.pdbx_seq_one_letter_code
_entity_poly.pdbx_strand_id
1 'polypeptide(L)'
;EAETFEAELAWLLLNQRCAFNSPVWFNIGVDGVPQQASACFILSVDDDMDSILNWYAEEGRIFKGGSGAGVNLSRIRGSAEPLRGGGASSGPVSFMRGADASAGTIKSGGKTRRAAKMVLLDVDHPDVEQFIWCKALEERKARVLSDAGFDMDLDGADAHSVQYQNANNSIR
;
A
#
# COMPACT_ATOMS: atom_id res chain seq x y z
N GLU A 1 -25.74 27.60 -1.82
CA GLU A 1 -25.25 26.23 -2.12
C GLU A 1 -24.38 25.65 -0.97
N ALA A 2 -23.38 26.41 -0.46
CA ALA A 2 -22.52 25.91 0.64
C ALA A 2 -23.31 25.69 1.94
N GLU A 3 -24.14 26.60 2.35
CA GLU A 3 -25.00 26.50 3.56
C GLU A 3 -25.98 25.32 3.46
N THR A 4 -26.54 25.08 2.27
CA THR A 4 -27.45 23.95 2.03
C THR A 4 -26.68 22.64 2.16
N PHE A 5 -25.50 22.55 1.54
CA PHE A 5 -24.64 21.37 1.64
C PHE A 5 -24.23 21.06 3.08
N GLU A 6 -23.85 22.09 3.85
CA GLU A 6 -23.47 21.93 5.26
C GLU A 6 -24.63 21.37 6.09
N ALA A 7 -25.84 21.92 5.91
CA ALA A 7 -27.04 21.48 6.63
C ALA A 7 -27.41 20.02 6.28
N GLU A 8 -27.35 19.65 4.99
CA GLU A 8 -27.63 18.29 4.52
C GLU A 8 -26.59 17.30 5.02
N LEU A 9 -25.31 17.67 4.96
CA LEU A 9 -24.22 16.82 5.46
C LEU A 9 -24.32 16.61 6.97
N ALA A 10 -24.57 17.68 7.74
CA ALA A 10 -24.78 17.60 9.18
C ALA A 10 -25.96 16.67 9.51
N TRP A 11 -27.08 16.78 8.78
CA TRP A 11 -28.23 15.92 8.96
C TRP A 11 -27.88 14.43 8.69
N LEU A 12 -27.16 14.14 7.60
CA LEU A 12 -26.73 12.78 7.24
C LEU A 12 -25.85 12.15 8.33
N LEU A 13 -24.88 12.91 8.84
CA LEU A 13 -23.95 12.45 9.87
C LEU A 13 -24.65 12.24 11.23
N LEU A 14 -25.45 13.22 11.67
CA LEU A 14 -26.16 13.15 12.95
C LEU A 14 -27.20 12.02 12.98
N ASN A 15 -27.85 11.75 11.86
CA ASN A 15 -28.81 10.64 11.75
C ASN A 15 -28.14 9.30 11.38
N GLN A 16 -26.82 9.20 11.40
CA GLN A 16 -26.04 7.99 11.11
C GLN A 16 -26.37 7.36 9.74
N ARG A 17 -26.68 8.18 8.73
CA ARG A 17 -26.94 7.74 7.36
C ARG A 17 -25.66 7.54 6.57
N CYS A 18 -24.60 8.22 6.95
CA CYS A 18 -23.26 8.08 6.39
C CYS A 18 -22.20 8.32 7.48
N ALA A 19 -20.97 7.88 7.21
CA ALA A 19 -19.80 8.23 7.98
C ALA A 19 -18.59 8.28 7.03
N PHE A 20 -17.68 9.21 7.28
CA PHE A 20 -16.40 9.25 6.58
C PHE A 20 -15.42 8.25 7.16
N ASN A 21 -14.48 7.79 6.35
CA ASN A 21 -13.37 6.99 6.81
C ASN A 21 -12.45 7.77 7.75
N SER A 22 -11.80 7.06 8.68
CA SER A 22 -10.93 7.64 9.70
C SER A 22 -9.91 8.66 9.19
N PRO A 23 -9.20 8.46 8.04
CA PRO A 23 -8.26 9.47 7.53
C PRO A 23 -8.90 10.82 7.22
N VAL A 24 -10.16 10.86 6.81
CA VAL A 24 -10.89 12.11 6.60
C VAL A 24 -11.10 12.84 7.93
N TRP A 25 -11.55 12.11 8.96
CA TRP A 25 -11.72 12.65 10.32
C TRP A 25 -10.43 13.18 10.96
N PHE A 26 -9.27 12.59 10.60
CA PHE A 26 -7.98 13.01 11.16
C PHE A 26 -7.42 14.28 10.52
N ASN A 27 -7.88 14.64 9.33
CA ASN A 27 -7.26 15.67 8.52
C ASN A 27 -8.19 16.87 8.28
N ILE A 28 -9.47 16.62 7.96
CA ILE A 28 -10.38 17.72 7.59
C ILE A 28 -10.76 18.56 8.81
N GLY A 29 -10.53 19.87 8.68
CA GLY A 29 -10.81 20.83 9.75
C GLY A 29 -9.87 20.78 10.94
N VAL A 30 -8.77 20.01 10.87
CA VAL A 30 -7.74 19.95 11.91
C VAL A 30 -6.63 20.95 11.60
N ASP A 31 -6.37 21.87 12.54
CA ASP A 31 -5.33 22.88 12.38
C ASP A 31 -3.92 22.24 12.34
N GLY A 32 -3.06 22.80 11.49
CA GLY A 32 -1.64 22.41 11.44
C GLY A 32 -1.34 21.08 10.72
N VAL A 33 -2.36 20.44 10.12
CA VAL A 33 -2.16 19.24 9.29
C VAL A 33 -2.60 19.50 7.85
N PRO A 34 -1.98 18.84 6.85
CA PRO A 34 -2.45 18.90 5.47
C PRO A 34 -3.89 18.40 5.38
N GLN A 35 -4.74 19.16 4.70
CA GLN A 35 -6.13 18.78 4.53
C GLN A 35 -6.24 17.67 3.48
N GLN A 36 -6.76 16.50 3.88
CA GLN A 36 -6.92 15.34 3.00
C GLN A 36 -8.32 14.75 3.15
N ALA A 37 -9.13 14.95 2.14
CA ALA A 37 -10.54 14.55 2.13
C ALA A 37 -10.81 13.15 1.57
N SER A 38 -9.75 12.35 1.32
CA SER A 38 -9.89 10.98 0.83
C SER A 38 -9.08 10.01 1.68
N ALA A 39 -9.68 8.87 1.99
CA ALA A 39 -9.05 7.82 2.80
C ALA A 39 -8.25 6.83 1.96
N CYS A 40 -8.61 6.65 0.68
CA CYS A 40 -8.00 5.68 -0.21
C CYS A 40 -7.83 6.26 -1.60
N PHE A 41 -6.73 5.92 -2.24
CA PHE A 41 -6.39 6.32 -3.60
C PHE A 41 -6.10 5.08 -4.45
N ILE A 42 -6.53 5.10 -5.70
CA ILE A 42 -6.21 4.07 -6.68
C ILE A 42 -5.17 4.65 -7.62
N LEU A 43 -4.03 3.96 -7.72
CA LEU A 43 -2.91 4.32 -8.57
C LEU A 43 -2.83 3.41 -9.80
N SER A 44 -2.14 3.89 -10.82
CA SER A 44 -1.84 3.12 -12.03
C SER A 44 -0.33 3.05 -12.21
N VAL A 45 0.14 1.92 -12.71
CA VAL A 45 1.54 1.68 -13.06
C VAL A 45 1.60 1.04 -14.43
N ASP A 46 2.51 1.50 -15.26
CA ASP A 46 2.82 0.93 -16.57
C ASP A 46 4.16 0.16 -16.52
N ASP A 47 4.41 -0.68 -17.54
CA ASP A 47 5.58 -1.55 -17.61
C ASP A 47 6.83 -0.79 -18.09
N ASP A 48 7.18 0.26 -17.38
CA ASP A 48 8.41 1.02 -17.55
C ASP A 48 8.95 1.52 -16.20
N MET A 49 10.26 1.75 -16.15
CA MET A 49 10.94 2.05 -14.90
C MET A 49 10.51 3.41 -14.31
N ASP A 50 10.27 4.41 -15.13
CA ASP A 50 9.88 5.74 -14.64
C ASP A 50 8.48 5.69 -14.02
N SER A 51 7.54 4.95 -14.62
CA SER A 51 6.21 4.72 -14.06
C SER A 51 6.28 3.95 -12.74
N ILE A 52 7.12 2.92 -12.65
CA ILE A 52 7.31 2.12 -11.43
C ILE A 52 7.90 2.97 -10.30
N LEU A 53 8.91 3.77 -10.57
CA LEU A 53 9.51 4.67 -9.58
C LEU A 53 8.55 5.78 -9.15
N ASN A 54 7.78 6.33 -10.09
CA ASN A 54 6.75 7.33 -9.79
C ASN A 54 5.65 6.74 -8.89
N TRP A 55 5.24 5.49 -9.12
CA TRP A 55 4.31 4.80 -8.24
C TRP A 55 4.79 4.80 -6.78
N TYR A 56 6.07 4.49 -6.51
CA TYR A 56 6.63 4.55 -5.15
C TYR A 56 6.55 5.95 -4.55
N ALA A 57 6.84 6.98 -5.36
CA ALA A 57 6.79 8.36 -4.91
C ALA A 57 5.37 8.83 -4.59
N GLU A 58 4.39 8.45 -5.40
CA GLU A 58 2.97 8.76 -5.16
C GLU A 58 2.44 8.07 -3.92
N GLU A 59 2.69 6.77 -3.75
CA GLU A 59 2.35 6.05 -2.53
C GLU A 59 2.93 6.72 -1.28
N GLY A 60 4.21 7.11 -1.35
CA GLY A 60 4.88 7.78 -0.25
C GLY A 60 4.18 9.07 0.19
N ARG A 61 3.71 9.87 -0.75
CA ARG A 61 2.94 11.11 -0.47
C ARG A 61 1.58 10.78 0.18
N ILE A 62 0.87 9.77 -0.34
CA ILE A 62 -0.41 9.32 0.18
C ILE A 62 -0.27 8.81 1.62
N PHE A 63 0.72 7.96 1.89
CA PHE A 63 0.98 7.41 3.23
C PHE A 63 1.40 8.50 4.21
N LYS A 64 2.17 9.50 3.76
CA LYS A 64 2.52 10.66 4.59
C LYS A 64 1.30 11.43 5.04
N GLY A 65 0.25 11.51 4.22
CA GLY A 65 -1.05 12.08 4.54
C GLY A 65 -1.94 11.17 5.42
N GLY A 66 -1.55 9.92 5.66
CA GLY A 66 -2.31 8.97 6.49
C GLY A 66 -3.38 8.18 5.73
N SER A 67 -3.43 8.27 4.41
CA SER A 67 -4.37 7.50 3.57
C SER A 67 -3.75 6.20 3.06
N GLY A 68 -4.60 5.30 2.56
CA GLY A 68 -4.21 4.06 1.89
C GLY A 68 -4.11 4.20 0.37
N ALA A 69 -3.38 3.31 -0.26
CA ALA A 69 -3.26 3.23 -1.72
C ALA A 69 -3.59 1.83 -2.24
N GLY A 70 -4.15 1.77 -3.45
CA GLY A 70 -4.37 0.53 -4.18
C GLY A 70 -3.76 0.61 -5.57
N VAL A 71 -3.19 -0.47 -6.07
CA VAL A 71 -2.57 -0.56 -7.39
C VAL A 71 -2.77 -1.94 -8.00
N ASN A 72 -3.02 -2.00 -9.31
CA ASN A 72 -2.98 -3.24 -10.07
C ASN A 72 -1.65 -3.34 -10.82
N LEU A 73 -0.89 -4.40 -10.55
CA LEU A 73 0.43 -4.64 -11.13
C LEU A 73 0.42 -5.50 -12.40
N SER A 74 -0.76 -5.89 -12.88
CA SER A 74 -0.90 -6.84 -14.02
C SER A 74 -0.33 -6.32 -15.35
N ARG A 75 -0.11 -5.01 -15.47
CA ARG A 75 0.55 -4.43 -16.64
C ARG A 75 2.06 -4.64 -16.66
N ILE A 76 2.67 -4.88 -15.50
CA ILE A 76 4.12 -5.15 -15.40
C ILE A 76 4.35 -6.57 -15.93
N ARG A 77 5.29 -6.71 -16.85
CA ARG A 77 5.65 -8.02 -17.44
C ARG A 77 6.11 -9.03 -16.40
N GLY A 78 5.93 -10.31 -16.70
CA GLY A 78 6.33 -11.41 -15.82
C GLY A 78 7.84 -11.54 -15.63
N SER A 79 8.25 -12.14 -14.51
CA SER A 79 9.65 -12.27 -14.13
C SER A 79 10.50 -13.16 -15.06
N ALA A 80 9.86 -14.03 -15.82
CA ALA A 80 10.54 -14.90 -16.81
C ALA A 80 10.71 -14.23 -18.19
N GLU A 81 10.13 -13.05 -18.41
CA GLU A 81 10.17 -12.39 -19.72
C GLU A 81 11.54 -11.76 -20.01
N PRO A 82 12.08 -12.01 -21.22
CA PRO A 82 13.39 -11.48 -21.59
C PRO A 82 13.37 -9.95 -21.78
N LEU A 83 14.44 -9.31 -21.36
CA LEU A 83 14.66 -7.88 -21.59
C LEU A 83 15.40 -7.63 -22.90
N ARG A 84 15.13 -6.50 -23.57
CA ARG A 84 15.82 -6.11 -24.82
C ARG A 84 17.34 -6.01 -24.67
N GLY A 85 17.83 -5.63 -23.49
CA GLY A 85 19.25 -5.50 -23.16
C GLY A 85 19.91 -6.79 -22.67
N GLY A 86 19.20 -7.91 -22.67
CA GLY A 86 19.62 -9.19 -22.11
C GLY A 86 19.18 -9.36 -20.64
N GLY A 87 19.11 -10.62 -20.21
CA GLY A 87 18.57 -10.99 -18.90
C GLY A 87 17.05 -11.10 -18.88
N ALA A 88 16.48 -11.30 -17.69
CA ALA A 88 15.05 -11.44 -17.45
C ALA A 88 14.51 -10.27 -16.62
N SER A 89 13.21 -10.03 -16.75
CA SER A 89 12.47 -9.04 -15.94
C SER A 89 12.52 -9.38 -14.45
N SER A 90 12.39 -8.36 -13.61
CA SER A 90 12.26 -8.56 -12.16
C SER A 90 10.86 -9.02 -11.74
N GLY A 91 9.85 -8.75 -12.55
CA GLY A 91 8.46 -9.08 -12.31
C GLY A 91 7.77 -8.22 -11.24
N PRO A 92 6.42 -8.26 -11.20
CA PRO A 92 5.61 -7.42 -10.31
C PRO A 92 5.87 -7.69 -8.83
N VAL A 93 6.15 -8.93 -8.43
CA VAL A 93 6.37 -9.30 -7.02
C VAL A 93 7.67 -8.69 -6.48
N SER A 94 8.72 -8.58 -7.32
CA SER A 94 9.96 -7.89 -6.94
C SER A 94 9.75 -6.38 -6.76
N PHE A 95 9.02 -5.73 -7.67
CA PHE A 95 8.71 -4.31 -7.52
C PHE A 95 7.77 -4.05 -6.34
N MET A 96 6.81 -4.94 -6.07
CA MET A 96 5.98 -4.88 -4.86
C MET A 96 6.83 -4.91 -3.58
N ARG A 97 7.91 -5.68 -3.56
CA ARG A 97 8.86 -5.72 -2.43
C ARG A 97 9.51 -4.37 -2.17
N GLY A 98 9.98 -3.70 -3.23
CA GLY A 98 10.55 -2.36 -3.13
C GLY A 98 9.54 -1.32 -2.61
N ALA A 99 8.32 -1.36 -3.15
CA ALA A 99 7.23 -0.50 -2.70
C ALA A 99 6.83 -0.77 -1.24
N ASP A 100 6.83 -2.02 -0.79
CA ASP A 100 6.50 -2.38 0.59
C ASP A 100 7.58 -1.90 1.58
N ALA A 101 8.85 -2.08 1.23
CA ALA A 101 9.97 -1.58 2.02
C ALA A 101 9.95 -0.05 2.14
N SER A 102 9.68 0.66 1.03
CA SER A 102 9.49 2.11 1.04
C SER A 102 8.34 2.53 1.96
N ALA A 103 7.19 1.86 1.85
CA ALA A 103 6.03 2.13 2.68
C ALA A 103 6.32 1.95 4.17
N GLY A 104 7.06 0.92 4.55
CA GLY A 104 7.44 0.63 5.93
C GLY A 104 8.29 1.73 6.59
N THR A 105 9.00 2.54 5.79
CA THR A 105 9.81 3.65 6.31
C THR A 105 9.02 4.94 6.53
N ILE A 106 7.81 5.03 5.98
CA ILE A 106 7.02 6.27 5.99
C ILE A 106 6.06 6.26 7.17
N LYS A 107 6.26 7.19 8.09
CA LYS A 107 5.34 7.45 9.19
C LYS A 107 4.44 8.63 8.84
N SER A 108 3.13 8.46 8.96
CA SER A 108 2.18 9.58 8.83
C SER A 108 2.42 10.61 9.94
N GLY A 109 2.50 11.88 9.59
CA GLY A 109 2.96 13.00 10.41
C GLY A 109 2.43 13.01 11.86
N GLY A 110 3.19 12.42 12.78
CA GLY A 110 2.88 12.35 14.20
C GLY A 110 1.80 11.36 14.62
N LYS A 111 1.20 10.63 13.68
CA LYS A 111 0.16 9.63 13.95
C LYS A 111 0.72 8.22 13.82
N THR A 112 0.19 7.31 14.63
CA THR A 112 0.63 5.90 14.74
C THR A 112 0.15 5.01 13.60
N ARG A 113 -0.50 5.57 12.56
CA ARG A 113 -1.04 4.79 11.46
C ARG A 113 0.07 4.34 10.51
N ARG A 114 0.19 3.04 10.33
CA ARG A 114 1.07 2.42 9.33
C ARG A 114 0.54 2.66 7.92
N ALA A 115 1.43 2.68 6.95
CA ALA A 115 1.08 2.59 5.54
C ALA A 115 0.25 1.33 5.30
N ALA A 116 -0.79 1.45 4.48
CA ALA A 116 -1.64 0.32 4.11
C ALA A 116 -1.89 0.38 2.61
N LYS A 117 -1.53 -0.70 1.91
CA LYS A 117 -1.75 -0.81 0.48
C LYS A 117 -2.54 -2.07 0.12
N MET A 118 -3.33 -1.96 -0.93
CA MET A 118 -3.92 -3.09 -1.65
C MET A 118 -3.13 -3.29 -2.94
N VAL A 119 -2.68 -4.50 -3.19
CA VAL A 119 -2.00 -4.86 -4.45
C VAL A 119 -2.82 -5.93 -5.15
N LEU A 120 -3.14 -5.67 -6.40
CA LEU A 120 -3.91 -6.59 -7.24
C LEU A 120 -3.01 -7.19 -8.32
N LEU A 121 -3.28 -8.45 -8.66
CA LEU A 121 -2.73 -9.11 -9.83
C LEU A 121 -3.84 -9.92 -10.50
N ASP A 122 -3.92 -9.85 -11.83
CA ASP A 122 -4.91 -10.61 -12.57
C ASP A 122 -4.54 -12.10 -12.58
N VAL A 123 -5.55 -12.98 -12.57
CA VAL A 123 -5.36 -14.43 -12.41
C VAL A 123 -4.60 -15.07 -13.56
N ASP A 124 -4.60 -14.45 -14.73
CA ASP A 124 -3.89 -14.89 -15.93
C ASP A 124 -2.44 -14.38 -16.04
N HIS A 125 -2.00 -13.59 -15.05
CA HIS A 125 -0.63 -13.07 -15.04
C HIS A 125 0.39 -14.20 -14.82
N PRO A 126 1.53 -14.25 -15.56
CA PRO A 126 2.53 -15.32 -15.43
C PRO A 126 3.07 -15.55 -14.00
N ASP A 127 3.16 -14.49 -13.20
CA ASP A 127 3.69 -14.54 -11.82
C ASP A 127 2.60 -14.70 -10.76
N VAL A 128 1.37 -15.07 -11.12
CA VAL A 128 0.24 -15.15 -10.17
C VAL A 128 0.52 -16.14 -9.04
N GLU A 129 1.11 -17.28 -9.33
CA GLU A 129 1.45 -18.28 -8.29
C GLU A 129 2.47 -17.71 -7.29
N GLN A 130 3.53 -17.05 -7.78
CA GLN A 130 4.49 -16.38 -6.92
C GLN A 130 3.84 -15.30 -6.06
N PHE A 131 2.92 -14.53 -6.64
CA PHE A 131 2.18 -13.49 -5.93
C PHE A 131 1.30 -14.06 -4.80
N ILE A 132 0.62 -15.20 -5.05
CA ILE A 132 -0.20 -15.88 -4.04
C ILE A 132 0.65 -16.31 -2.84
N TRP A 133 1.80 -16.92 -3.10
CA TRP A 133 2.62 -17.52 -2.05
C TRP A 133 3.60 -16.56 -1.37
N CYS A 134 3.89 -15.39 -1.93
CA CYS A 134 4.96 -14.51 -1.45
C CYS A 134 4.81 -14.16 0.05
N LYS A 135 3.60 -13.85 0.52
CA LYS A 135 3.37 -13.53 1.93
C LYS A 135 3.47 -14.76 2.84
N ALA A 136 2.95 -15.90 2.42
CA ALA A 136 3.04 -17.14 3.19
C ALA A 136 4.48 -17.61 3.39
N LEU A 137 5.34 -17.37 2.38
CA LEU A 137 6.78 -17.65 2.48
C LEU A 137 7.47 -16.72 3.47
N GLU A 138 7.15 -15.44 3.46
CA GLU A 138 7.67 -14.46 4.43
C GLU A 138 7.19 -14.74 5.86
N GLU A 139 5.94 -15.13 6.04
CA GLU A 139 5.41 -15.57 7.34
C GLU A 139 6.18 -16.78 7.89
N ARG A 140 6.49 -17.75 7.02
CA ARG A 140 7.30 -18.91 7.41
C ARG A 140 8.72 -18.51 7.80
N LYS A 141 9.32 -17.55 7.08
CA LYS A 141 10.62 -16.98 7.44
C LYS A 141 10.58 -16.27 8.80
N ALA A 142 9.53 -15.47 9.04
CA ALA A 142 9.35 -14.76 10.32
C ALA A 142 9.31 -15.74 11.50
N ARG A 143 8.61 -16.86 11.37
CA ARG A 143 8.56 -17.87 12.43
C ARG A 143 9.93 -18.45 12.74
N VAL A 144 10.69 -18.82 11.71
CA VAL A 144 12.05 -19.36 11.88
C VAL A 144 12.98 -18.34 12.54
N LEU A 145 12.89 -17.08 12.16
CA LEU A 145 13.67 -16.00 12.79
C LEU A 145 13.26 -15.78 14.26
N SER A 146 11.97 -15.81 14.55
CA SER A 146 11.46 -15.71 15.93
C SER A 146 11.95 -16.86 16.79
N ASP A 147 11.92 -18.09 16.28
CA ASP A 147 12.46 -19.28 16.97
C ASP A 147 13.98 -19.18 17.20
N ALA A 148 14.70 -18.46 16.35
CA ALA A 148 16.11 -18.16 16.50
C ALA A 148 16.41 -16.97 17.44
N GLY A 149 15.39 -16.33 18.00
CA GLY A 149 15.53 -15.25 18.99
C GLY A 149 15.51 -13.82 18.42
N PHE A 150 15.16 -13.64 17.15
CA PHE A 150 14.95 -12.31 16.56
C PHE A 150 13.58 -11.73 16.99
N ASP A 151 13.54 -10.42 17.19
CA ASP A 151 12.30 -9.71 17.53
C ASP A 151 11.46 -9.46 16.26
N MET A 152 10.55 -10.42 15.98
CA MET A 152 9.68 -10.42 14.81
C MET A 152 8.29 -9.81 15.06
N ASP A 153 8.05 -9.21 16.23
CA ASP A 153 6.82 -8.47 16.48
C ASP A 153 6.65 -7.33 15.47
N LEU A 154 5.41 -6.95 15.20
CA LEU A 154 5.09 -5.95 14.14
C LEU A 154 5.87 -4.63 14.27
N ASP A 155 6.22 -4.23 15.49
CA ASP A 155 7.07 -3.06 15.79
C ASP A 155 8.46 -3.45 16.31
N GLY A 156 8.80 -4.73 16.23
CA GLY A 156 10.06 -5.29 16.70
C GLY A 156 11.27 -4.80 15.91
N ALA A 157 12.44 -4.88 16.54
CA ALA A 157 13.68 -4.36 15.97
C ALA A 157 14.06 -5.07 14.64
N ASP A 158 13.70 -6.35 14.50
CA ASP A 158 14.04 -7.18 13.34
C ASP A 158 12.89 -7.35 12.33
N ALA A 159 11.72 -6.76 12.60
CA ALA A 159 10.53 -6.88 11.75
C ALA A 159 10.76 -6.45 10.30
N HIS A 160 11.71 -5.52 10.05
CA HIS A 160 12.08 -5.05 8.72
C HIS A 160 12.66 -6.14 7.81
N SER A 161 13.13 -7.26 8.36
CA SER A 161 13.64 -8.40 7.59
C SER A 161 12.55 -9.23 6.92
N VAL A 162 11.28 -9.05 7.32
CA VAL A 162 10.11 -9.69 6.72
C VAL A 162 9.43 -8.71 5.76
N GLN A 163 9.14 -9.19 4.56
CA GLN A 163 8.62 -8.37 3.47
C GLN A 163 7.10 -8.45 3.35
N TYR A 164 6.50 -7.54 2.57
CA TYR A 164 5.07 -7.49 2.26
C TYR A 164 4.16 -7.27 3.48
N GLN A 165 4.67 -6.67 4.56
CA GLN A 165 3.90 -6.43 5.78
C GLN A 165 2.83 -5.35 5.60
N ASN A 166 3.07 -4.37 4.73
CA ASN A 166 2.15 -3.26 4.46
C ASN A 166 1.18 -3.55 3.30
N ALA A 167 1.40 -4.64 2.57
CA ALA A 167 0.63 -5.02 1.41
C ALA A 167 -0.45 -6.05 1.73
N ASN A 168 -1.67 -5.82 1.24
CA ASN A 168 -2.74 -6.79 1.14
C ASN A 168 -2.87 -7.23 -0.31
N ASN A 169 -2.69 -8.54 -0.56
CA ASN A 169 -2.73 -9.10 -1.90
C ASN A 169 -4.16 -9.50 -2.26
N SER A 170 -4.57 -9.20 -3.49
CA SER A 170 -5.84 -9.62 -4.04
C SER A 170 -5.67 -10.10 -5.48
N ILE A 171 -6.39 -11.15 -5.85
CA ILE A 171 -6.45 -11.67 -7.22
C ILE A 171 -7.74 -11.17 -7.88
N ARG A 172 -7.65 -10.79 -9.13
CA ARG A 172 -8.80 -10.33 -9.93
C ARG A 172 -9.02 -11.23 -11.14
#